data_4c5d2e29507bdd300377d371105659c5
#
_entry.id   4c5d2e29507bdd300377d371105659c5
#
_cell.length_a   1.000
_cell.length_b   1.000
_cell.length_c   1.000
_cell.angle_alpha   90.00
_cell.angle_beta   90.00
_cell.angle_gamma   90.00
#
_symmetry.space_group_name_H-M   'P 1'
#
loop_
_entity.id
_entity.type
_entity.pdbx_description
1 polymer ?
#
loop_
_entity_poly.entity_id
_entity_poly.type
_entity_poly.pdbx_seq_one_letter_code
_entity_poly.pdbx_strand_id
1 'polypeptide(L)'
;MSELTTTHEWNNLPWRKLERKVFKLQKRIYQASSRGDTETVRNLQRLLINSWSAKCIAVRRVTQDNQGKKTAGVDGVKSLSPEARLKLAKQLRITGKSKPTLRVWIPKPGKDEKRPLGIPTIHDRALQALVKIALEPEWEAKFEPNSYGFRPGRSTHDAIEAVFKGVKSKEKFILDADIAKCFDKINHYVLLKKLNTFPSLSRQIKAWLKSGVMDGKELFPTQEGTPQGGVISPLLANVALHGLETLITNKFKRLSTGQNKRTAAILVRYADDFVVIHEHLSVIEQSKQLISQWLSNLGLELKESKTKIVSSKTGFDFLGFNIKQYSVSDNHSSRNTKGEILGFKTLIKPSDESIKRVYEQLRDTIDRYGTSPQVALIKKLNPIIKGWANYYSTVCSTDTYNDLDSLLYNKLQQWARRRHSKKTNGWVAIKYWHVNEGKWDFRAEEDEKRISLLKFYKTKINRHIKVQGSRSPFDGDWIYWSSRMGRSPEISKKVAKLLKEQQGKCGHCGNYFDTDSVMEIHHVDGNHKNNKTENLQL
;
A
#
# COMPACT_ATOMS: atom_id res chain seq x y z
N MET A 1 -28.45 1.65 -35.74
CA MET A 1 -27.24 0.81 -36.01
C MET A 1 -25.96 1.28 -35.31
N SER A 2 -25.92 2.47 -34.66
CA SER A 2 -24.68 3.03 -34.05
C SER A 2 -24.43 2.65 -32.59
N GLU A 3 -25.43 2.28 -31.80
CA GLU A 3 -25.27 2.04 -30.36
C GLU A 3 -24.73 0.62 -30.03
N LEU A 4 -25.09 -0.38 -30.80
CA LEU A 4 -24.60 -1.76 -30.61
C LEU A 4 -23.11 -1.93 -30.97
N THR A 5 -22.59 -1.17 -31.91
CA THR A 5 -21.19 -1.23 -32.34
C THR A 5 -20.25 -0.60 -31.33
N THR A 6 -20.64 0.46 -30.60
CA THR A 6 -19.79 1.15 -29.62
C THR A 6 -19.63 0.38 -28.30
N THR A 7 -20.65 -0.37 -27.88
CA THR A 7 -20.60 -1.23 -26.68
C THR A 7 -19.60 -2.38 -26.87
N HIS A 8 -19.62 -2.98 -28.05
CA HIS A 8 -18.66 -4.01 -28.44
C HIS A 8 -17.22 -3.48 -28.49
N GLU A 9 -17.01 -2.24 -28.94
CA GLU A 9 -15.69 -1.64 -29.08
C GLU A 9 -14.95 -1.49 -27.74
N TRP A 10 -15.58 -0.99 -26.64
CA TRP A 10 -14.92 -0.86 -25.35
C TRP A 10 -14.57 -2.20 -24.71
N ASN A 11 -15.49 -3.16 -24.77
CA ASN A 11 -15.30 -4.48 -24.16
C ASN A 11 -14.27 -5.32 -24.92
N ASN A 12 -14.12 -5.10 -26.23
CA ASN A 12 -13.21 -5.81 -27.11
C ASN A 12 -11.85 -5.12 -27.26
N LEU A 13 -11.57 -4.04 -26.53
CA LEU A 13 -10.26 -3.39 -26.57
C LEU A 13 -9.16 -4.37 -26.17
N PRO A 14 -8.04 -4.44 -26.91
CA PRO A 14 -6.93 -5.33 -26.64
C PRO A 14 -6.11 -4.80 -25.44
N TRP A 15 -6.69 -4.84 -24.25
CA TRP A 15 -6.16 -4.22 -23.02
C TRP A 15 -4.69 -4.54 -22.77
N ARG A 16 -4.28 -5.78 -22.97
CA ARG A 16 -2.90 -6.18 -22.78
C ARG A 16 -1.94 -5.49 -23.75
N LYS A 17 -2.37 -5.29 -25.01
CA LYS A 17 -1.60 -4.54 -26.03
C LYS A 17 -1.49 -3.06 -25.64
N LEU A 18 -2.58 -2.48 -25.12
CA LEU A 18 -2.59 -1.10 -24.64
C LEU A 18 -1.68 -0.92 -23.42
N GLU A 19 -1.76 -1.82 -22.44
CA GLU A 19 -0.90 -1.83 -21.24
C GLU A 19 0.58 -1.91 -21.60
N ARG A 20 0.96 -2.80 -22.53
CA ARG A 20 2.34 -2.91 -23.02
C ARG A 20 2.84 -1.63 -23.68
N LYS A 21 2.03 -0.99 -24.52
CA LYS A 21 2.40 0.26 -25.18
C LYS A 21 2.66 1.38 -24.17
N VAL A 22 1.80 1.53 -23.18
CA VAL A 22 1.95 2.51 -22.10
C VAL A 22 3.19 2.21 -21.27
N PHE A 23 3.37 0.96 -20.89
CA PHE A 23 4.51 0.53 -20.06
C PHE A 23 5.87 0.74 -20.75
N LYS A 24 5.96 0.50 -22.07
CA LYS A 24 7.17 0.83 -22.84
C LYS A 24 7.54 2.31 -22.75
N LEU A 25 6.56 3.21 -22.84
CA LEU A 25 6.81 4.65 -22.71
C LEU A 25 7.20 5.00 -21.26
N GLN A 26 6.57 4.39 -20.27
CA GLN A 26 6.90 4.59 -18.85
C GLN A 26 8.34 4.17 -18.53
N LYS A 27 8.81 3.03 -19.04
CA LYS A 27 10.21 2.60 -18.91
C LYS A 27 11.17 3.63 -19.53
N ARG A 28 10.86 4.13 -20.72
CA ARG A 28 11.69 5.16 -21.38
C ARG A 28 11.72 6.48 -20.59
N ILE A 29 10.59 6.90 -20.02
CA ILE A 29 10.54 8.08 -19.14
C ILE A 29 11.41 7.87 -17.91
N TYR A 30 11.30 6.71 -17.24
CA TYR A 30 12.12 6.36 -16.08
C TYR A 30 13.62 6.39 -16.44
N GLN A 31 14.03 5.73 -17.52
CA GLN A 31 15.43 5.69 -17.98
C GLN A 31 15.98 7.07 -18.33
N ALA A 32 15.20 7.91 -19.03
CA ALA A 32 15.60 9.28 -19.34
C ALA A 32 15.75 10.11 -18.05
N SER A 33 14.80 9.98 -17.12
CA SER A 33 14.85 10.66 -15.81
C SER A 33 16.05 10.22 -14.97
N SER A 34 16.38 8.92 -14.96
CA SER A 34 17.56 8.40 -14.25
C SER A 34 18.88 8.94 -14.78
N ARG A 35 18.93 9.36 -16.05
CA ARG A 35 20.10 9.99 -16.68
C ARG A 35 20.09 11.51 -16.61
N GLY A 36 19.04 12.12 -16.01
CA GLY A 36 18.88 13.58 -15.94
C GLY A 36 18.41 14.23 -17.26
N ASP A 37 18.04 13.45 -18.28
CA ASP A 37 17.58 13.92 -19.58
C ASP A 37 16.15 14.46 -19.50
N THR A 38 16.04 15.70 -19.04
CA THR A 38 14.75 16.37 -18.80
C THR A 38 13.98 16.61 -20.10
N GLU A 39 14.64 16.89 -21.21
CA GLU A 39 13.99 17.16 -22.49
C GLU A 39 13.27 15.92 -23.02
N THR A 40 13.98 14.79 -23.07
CA THR A 40 13.40 13.50 -23.46
C THR A 40 12.25 13.10 -22.52
N VAL A 41 12.37 13.33 -21.21
CA VAL A 41 11.27 13.09 -20.26
C VAL A 41 10.03 13.91 -20.66
N ARG A 42 10.17 15.20 -20.92
CA ARG A 42 9.03 16.07 -21.28
C ARG A 42 8.40 15.66 -22.62
N ASN A 43 9.18 15.30 -23.60
CA ASN A 43 8.71 14.83 -24.90
C ASN A 43 7.94 13.51 -24.79
N LEU A 44 8.48 12.54 -24.06
CA LEU A 44 7.81 11.26 -23.80
C LEU A 44 6.53 11.42 -22.96
N GLN A 45 6.51 12.32 -22.00
CA GLN A 45 5.31 12.64 -21.22
C GLN A 45 4.19 13.21 -22.08
N ARG A 46 4.52 14.18 -22.98
CA ARG A 46 3.53 14.72 -23.96
C ARG A 46 2.99 13.61 -24.87
N LEU A 47 3.88 12.76 -25.39
CA LEU A 47 3.48 11.61 -26.21
C LEU A 47 2.54 10.66 -25.45
N LEU A 48 2.88 10.34 -24.20
CA LEU A 48 2.08 9.44 -23.37
C LEU A 48 0.68 10.03 -23.07
N ILE A 49 0.60 11.29 -22.68
CA ILE A 49 -0.66 11.97 -22.35
C ILE A 49 -1.59 12.03 -23.58
N ASN A 50 -1.03 12.18 -24.77
CA ASN A 50 -1.80 12.19 -26.01
C ASN A 50 -2.13 10.79 -26.55
N SER A 51 -1.46 9.75 -26.04
CA SER A 51 -1.65 8.37 -26.48
C SER A 51 -3.06 7.84 -26.20
N TRP A 52 -3.72 7.31 -27.22
CA TRP A 52 -4.99 6.61 -27.08
C TRP A 52 -4.95 5.49 -26.03
N SER A 53 -3.86 4.72 -26.03
CA SER A 53 -3.66 3.62 -25.09
C SER A 53 -3.68 4.10 -23.63
N ALA A 54 -2.99 5.22 -23.33
CA ALA A 54 -2.94 5.77 -21.98
C ALA A 54 -4.29 6.37 -21.56
N LYS A 55 -5.02 7.02 -22.46
CA LYS A 55 -6.37 7.55 -22.22
C LYS A 55 -7.34 6.42 -21.85
N CYS A 56 -7.35 5.33 -22.61
CA CYS A 56 -8.20 4.16 -22.32
C CYS A 56 -7.86 3.55 -20.96
N ILE A 57 -6.58 3.36 -20.63
CA ILE A 57 -6.15 2.82 -19.33
C ILE A 57 -6.54 3.73 -18.18
N ALA A 58 -6.39 5.04 -18.33
CA ALA A 58 -6.79 6.03 -17.32
C ALA A 58 -8.30 5.98 -17.05
N VAL A 59 -9.12 5.94 -18.08
CA VAL A 59 -10.57 5.81 -17.95
C VAL A 59 -10.94 4.48 -17.31
N ARG A 60 -10.36 3.36 -17.73
CA ARG A 60 -10.61 2.04 -17.14
C ARG A 60 -10.30 2.00 -15.65
N ARG A 61 -9.15 2.50 -15.24
CA ARG A 61 -8.74 2.56 -13.84
C ARG A 61 -9.77 3.27 -12.95
N VAL A 62 -10.31 4.38 -13.42
CA VAL A 62 -11.27 5.19 -12.66
C VAL A 62 -12.68 4.63 -12.70
N THR A 63 -13.12 4.11 -13.85
CA THR A 63 -14.52 3.74 -14.07
C THR A 63 -14.83 2.25 -13.89
N GLN A 64 -13.80 1.39 -13.84
CA GLN A 64 -13.98 -0.06 -13.71
C GLN A 64 -13.16 -0.66 -12.55
N ASP A 65 -11.86 -0.36 -12.48
CA ASP A 65 -10.96 -1.05 -11.55
C ASP A 65 -11.04 -0.46 -10.13
N ASN A 66 -11.31 0.84 -9.99
CA ASN A 66 -11.36 1.52 -8.69
C ASN A 66 -12.73 1.35 -8.02
N GLN A 67 -12.73 1.14 -6.70
CA GLN A 67 -13.95 1.11 -5.87
C GLN A 67 -14.73 2.44 -5.93
N GLY A 68 -14.06 3.57 -6.10
CA GLY A 68 -14.66 4.90 -6.24
C GLY A 68 -15.50 5.11 -7.52
N LYS A 69 -15.59 4.11 -8.42
CA LYS A 69 -16.43 4.17 -9.65
C LYS A 69 -17.91 4.47 -9.38
N LYS A 70 -18.42 4.15 -8.21
CA LYS A 70 -19.80 4.39 -7.79
C LYS A 70 -20.02 5.73 -7.07
N THR A 71 -18.94 6.51 -6.87
CA THR A 71 -19.01 7.80 -6.16
C THR A 71 -19.02 8.93 -7.17
N ALA A 72 -20.05 9.77 -7.14
CA ALA A 72 -20.17 10.95 -7.99
C ALA A 72 -19.31 12.11 -7.46
N GLY A 73 -18.88 13.00 -8.36
CA GLY A 73 -18.41 14.34 -8.04
C GLY A 73 -19.55 15.35 -8.00
N VAL A 74 -19.23 16.64 -8.09
CA VAL A 74 -20.21 17.76 -8.11
C VAL A 74 -21.20 17.69 -9.27
N ASP A 75 -20.87 16.96 -10.32
CA ASP A 75 -21.71 16.78 -11.52
C ASP A 75 -22.71 15.61 -11.41
N GLY A 76 -22.72 14.90 -10.28
CA GLY A 76 -23.61 13.76 -10.06
C GLY A 76 -23.29 12.51 -10.90
N VAL A 77 -22.28 12.57 -11.77
CA VAL A 77 -21.96 11.48 -12.73
C VAL A 77 -21.26 10.33 -12.02
N LYS A 78 -21.79 9.11 -12.23
CA LYS A 78 -21.25 7.84 -11.70
C LYS A 78 -21.57 6.69 -12.65
N SER A 79 -20.84 5.59 -12.54
CA SER A 79 -21.14 4.31 -13.21
C SER A 79 -21.32 4.44 -14.74
N LEU A 80 -20.29 4.91 -15.43
CA LEU A 80 -20.33 5.14 -16.90
C LEU A 80 -20.58 3.85 -17.69
N SER A 81 -21.41 3.95 -18.74
CA SER A 81 -21.59 2.90 -19.75
C SER A 81 -20.33 2.72 -20.62
N PRO A 82 -20.18 1.61 -21.35
CA PRO A 82 -19.07 1.40 -22.29
C PRO A 82 -18.91 2.53 -23.32
N GLU A 83 -20.00 3.03 -23.88
CA GLU A 83 -20.02 4.14 -24.83
C GLU A 83 -19.53 5.44 -24.18
N ALA A 84 -20.04 5.74 -23.00
CA ALA A 84 -19.63 6.92 -22.24
C ALA A 84 -18.14 6.87 -21.87
N ARG A 85 -17.58 5.68 -21.60
CA ARG A 85 -16.14 5.50 -21.38
C ARG A 85 -15.31 5.79 -22.63
N LEU A 86 -15.75 5.30 -23.80
CA LEU A 86 -15.09 5.60 -25.08
C LEU A 86 -15.13 7.10 -25.39
N LYS A 87 -16.30 7.73 -25.20
CA LYS A 87 -16.47 9.18 -25.37
C LYS A 87 -15.55 9.95 -24.43
N LEU A 88 -15.49 9.55 -23.16
CA LEU A 88 -14.59 10.15 -22.19
C LEU A 88 -13.12 10.01 -22.62
N ALA A 89 -12.68 8.81 -23.05
CA ALA A 89 -11.31 8.59 -23.51
C ALA A 89 -10.93 9.48 -24.72
N LYS A 90 -11.85 9.67 -25.67
CA LYS A 90 -11.67 10.58 -26.82
C LYS A 90 -11.57 12.05 -26.39
N GLN A 91 -12.28 12.44 -25.35
CA GLN A 91 -12.34 13.83 -24.85
C GLN A 91 -11.19 14.20 -23.90
N LEU A 92 -10.48 13.22 -23.31
CA LEU A 92 -9.40 13.50 -22.36
C LEU A 92 -8.28 14.32 -23.02
N ARG A 93 -8.09 15.54 -22.55
CA ARG A 93 -7.01 16.46 -22.94
C ARG A 93 -6.72 17.46 -21.82
N ILE A 94 -5.51 17.95 -21.78
CA ILE A 94 -5.10 19.02 -20.85
C ILE A 94 -5.73 20.33 -21.32
N THR A 95 -6.54 20.95 -20.47
CA THR A 95 -7.26 22.20 -20.76
C THR A 95 -6.84 23.37 -19.87
N GLY A 96 -6.14 23.07 -18.76
CA GLY A 96 -5.85 24.04 -17.70
C GLY A 96 -7.07 24.42 -16.85
N LYS A 97 -8.17 23.67 -16.96
CA LYS A 97 -9.42 23.87 -16.19
C LYS A 97 -9.72 22.68 -15.30
N SER A 98 -10.47 22.89 -14.22
CA SER A 98 -10.97 21.87 -13.31
C SER A 98 -12.32 22.29 -12.73
N LYS A 99 -13.17 21.32 -12.42
CA LYS A 99 -14.37 21.55 -11.60
C LYS A 99 -14.02 21.45 -10.11
N PRO A 100 -14.79 22.08 -9.21
CA PRO A 100 -14.66 21.90 -7.77
C PRO A 100 -14.78 20.43 -7.37
N THR A 101 -14.21 20.06 -6.24
CA THR A 101 -14.38 18.73 -5.64
C THR A 101 -15.60 18.71 -4.73
N LEU A 102 -16.29 17.56 -4.64
CA LEU A 102 -17.41 17.37 -3.72
C LEU A 102 -16.88 16.95 -2.35
N ARG A 103 -17.25 17.64 -1.28
CA ARG A 103 -16.91 17.27 0.10
C ARG A 103 -17.69 16.05 0.55
N VAL A 104 -16.97 15.07 1.07
CA VAL A 104 -17.54 13.90 1.74
C VAL A 104 -16.80 13.66 3.05
N TRP A 105 -17.54 13.55 4.14
CA TRP A 105 -16.98 13.33 5.47
C TRP A 105 -16.97 11.83 5.79
N ILE A 106 -15.79 11.25 6.01
CA ILE A 106 -15.62 9.84 6.37
C ILE A 106 -15.20 9.73 7.84
N PRO A 107 -15.91 8.91 8.67
CA PRO A 107 -15.50 8.66 10.05
C PRO A 107 -14.08 8.09 10.11
N LYS A 108 -13.26 8.58 11.04
CA LYS A 108 -11.98 7.94 11.36
C LYS A 108 -12.26 6.70 12.23
N PRO A 109 -11.72 5.52 11.89
CA PRO A 109 -11.93 4.32 12.70
C PRO A 109 -11.51 4.55 14.17
N GLY A 110 -12.41 4.23 15.11
CA GLY A 110 -12.18 4.36 16.55
C GLY A 110 -12.05 5.79 17.09
N LYS A 111 -12.53 6.81 16.36
CA LYS A 111 -12.54 8.22 16.78
C LYS A 111 -13.80 8.91 16.33
N ASP A 112 -14.29 9.89 17.09
CA ASP A 112 -15.43 10.73 16.71
C ASP A 112 -15.11 11.73 15.59
N GLU A 113 -13.82 11.90 15.27
CA GLU A 113 -13.37 12.78 14.21
C GLU A 113 -13.70 12.23 12.82
N LYS A 114 -14.11 13.11 11.92
CA LYS A 114 -14.32 12.80 10.50
C LYS A 114 -13.13 13.30 9.66
N ARG A 115 -12.82 12.56 8.59
CA ARG A 115 -11.84 12.97 7.58
C ARG A 115 -12.57 13.60 6.40
N PRO A 116 -12.22 14.85 6.02
CA PRO A 116 -12.77 15.48 4.84
C PRO A 116 -12.15 14.88 3.57
N LEU A 117 -12.96 14.36 2.66
CA LEU A 117 -12.51 13.99 1.32
C LEU A 117 -13.06 14.97 0.30
N GLY A 118 -12.26 15.33 -0.69
CA GLY A 118 -12.69 16.08 -1.86
C GLY A 118 -12.78 15.14 -3.07
N ILE A 119 -13.98 14.82 -3.53
CA ILE A 119 -14.21 13.90 -4.64
C ILE A 119 -14.27 14.69 -5.97
N PRO A 120 -13.27 14.56 -6.87
CA PRO A 120 -13.33 15.20 -8.18
C PRO A 120 -14.36 14.51 -9.08
N THR A 121 -14.78 15.18 -10.15
CA THR A 121 -15.62 14.58 -11.21
C THR A 121 -14.95 13.36 -11.82
N ILE A 122 -15.73 12.48 -12.47
CA ILE A 122 -15.14 11.32 -13.17
C ILE A 122 -14.16 11.79 -14.27
N HIS A 123 -14.48 12.88 -14.97
CA HIS A 123 -13.59 13.47 -15.96
C HIS A 123 -12.25 13.89 -15.36
N ASP A 124 -12.27 14.66 -14.26
CA ASP A 124 -11.04 15.11 -13.60
C ASP A 124 -10.26 13.92 -13.03
N ARG A 125 -10.93 12.93 -12.42
CA ARG A 125 -10.27 11.70 -11.96
C ARG A 125 -9.57 10.95 -13.10
N ALA A 126 -10.20 10.83 -14.26
CA ALA A 126 -9.61 10.17 -15.42
C ALA A 126 -8.43 10.97 -15.98
N LEU A 127 -8.53 12.31 -16.03
CA LEU A 127 -7.43 13.17 -16.46
C LEU A 127 -6.27 13.16 -15.44
N GLN A 128 -6.56 13.17 -14.15
CA GLN A 128 -5.56 12.98 -13.09
C GLN A 128 -4.85 11.61 -13.18
N ALA A 129 -5.60 10.53 -13.49
CA ALA A 129 -5.03 9.21 -13.71
C ALA A 129 -4.10 9.18 -14.92
N LEU A 130 -4.47 9.85 -16.01
CA LEU A 130 -3.66 9.98 -17.22
C LEU A 130 -2.36 10.73 -16.94
N VAL A 131 -2.44 11.86 -16.24
CA VAL A 131 -1.27 12.66 -15.84
C VAL A 131 -0.38 11.89 -14.87
N LYS A 132 -0.98 11.17 -13.92
CA LYS A 132 -0.22 10.31 -13.00
C LYS A 132 0.56 9.23 -13.74
N ILE A 133 -0.02 8.58 -14.75
CA ILE A 133 0.64 7.57 -15.60
C ILE A 133 1.91 8.15 -16.25
N ALA A 134 1.90 9.43 -16.60
CA ALA A 134 3.03 10.10 -17.26
C ALA A 134 4.09 10.63 -16.26
N LEU A 135 3.68 11.15 -15.09
CA LEU A 135 4.59 11.72 -14.11
C LEU A 135 5.24 10.68 -13.18
N GLU A 136 4.52 9.62 -12.85
CA GLU A 136 4.97 8.61 -11.87
C GLU A 136 6.32 7.98 -12.23
N PRO A 137 6.62 7.58 -13.49
CA PRO A 137 7.93 7.02 -13.85
C PRO A 137 9.09 8.01 -13.68
N GLU A 138 8.89 9.29 -13.98
CA GLU A 138 9.89 10.33 -13.76
C GLU A 138 10.26 10.42 -12.29
N TRP A 139 9.25 10.50 -11.42
CA TRP A 139 9.45 10.67 -9.99
C TRP A 139 9.94 9.40 -9.30
N GLU A 140 9.56 8.24 -9.79
CA GLU A 140 10.09 6.96 -9.30
C GLU A 140 11.62 6.85 -9.52
N ALA A 141 12.17 7.47 -10.55
CA ALA A 141 13.61 7.54 -10.77
C ALA A 141 14.33 8.48 -9.78
N LYS A 142 13.60 9.44 -9.19
CA LYS A 142 14.13 10.45 -8.26
C LYS A 142 13.90 10.11 -6.79
N PHE A 143 12.78 9.43 -6.47
CA PHE A 143 12.38 9.19 -5.09
C PHE A 143 13.41 8.40 -4.30
N GLU A 144 13.59 8.82 -3.08
CA GLU A 144 14.49 8.25 -2.09
C GLU A 144 14.16 6.78 -1.79
N PRO A 145 15.17 5.94 -1.50
CA PRO A 145 15.00 4.50 -1.34
C PRO A 145 14.13 4.11 -0.15
N ASN A 146 14.14 4.87 0.95
CA ASN A 146 13.34 4.58 2.14
C ASN A 146 12.00 5.34 2.22
N SER A 147 11.52 5.84 1.08
CA SER A 147 10.16 6.35 0.91
C SER A 147 9.27 5.28 0.30
N TYR A 148 8.20 4.88 0.99
CA TYR A 148 7.41 3.68 0.64
C TYR A 148 5.95 3.97 0.31
N GLY A 149 5.29 4.90 1.00
CA GLY A 149 3.86 5.16 0.85
C GLY A 149 3.48 5.63 -0.55
N PHE A 150 2.36 5.13 -1.07
CA PHE A 150 1.76 5.48 -2.37
C PHE A 150 2.62 5.21 -3.61
N ARG A 151 3.72 4.48 -3.48
CA ARG A 151 4.64 4.15 -4.57
C ARG A 151 4.36 2.76 -5.15
N PRO A 152 4.49 2.57 -6.48
CA PRO A 152 4.29 1.28 -7.10
C PRO A 152 5.35 0.26 -6.64
N GLY A 153 4.90 -0.99 -6.40
CA GLY A 153 5.78 -2.09 -6.00
C GLY A 153 6.35 -2.00 -4.57
N ARG A 154 5.98 -0.98 -3.80
CA ARG A 154 6.36 -0.79 -2.40
C ARG A 154 5.16 -0.93 -1.48
N SER A 155 5.40 -1.35 -0.23
CA SER A 155 4.35 -1.66 0.74
C SER A 155 4.73 -1.19 2.15
N THR A 156 3.77 -1.25 3.06
CA THR A 156 3.99 -1.05 4.50
C THR A 156 5.05 -2.01 5.04
N HIS A 157 5.03 -3.27 4.59
CA HIS A 157 5.98 -4.28 5.02
C HIS A 157 7.44 -3.94 4.62
N ASP A 158 7.63 -3.23 3.49
CA ASP A 158 8.97 -2.73 3.11
C ASP A 158 9.48 -1.67 4.10
N ALA A 159 8.60 -0.77 4.54
CA ALA A 159 8.93 0.24 5.54
C ALA A 159 9.28 -0.41 6.88
N ILE A 160 8.45 -1.36 7.33
CA ILE A 160 8.67 -2.11 8.59
C ILE A 160 9.99 -2.90 8.53
N GLU A 161 10.30 -3.56 7.44
CA GLU A 161 11.57 -4.28 7.27
C GLU A 161 12.77 -3.31 7.22
N ALA A 162 12.60 -2.09 6.68
CA ALA A 162 13.63 -1.06 6.73
C ALA A 162 13.89 -0.59 8.17
N VAL A 163 12.84 -0.36 8.96
CA VAL A 163 12.93 -0.02 10.38
C VAL A 163 13.61 -1.15 11.15
N PHE A 164 13.18 -2.41 10.96
CA PHE A 164 13.80 -3.58 11.61
C PHE A 164 15.31 -3.63 11.35
N LYS A 165 15.74 -3.47 10.10
CA LYS A 165 17.16 -3.45 9.75
C LYS A 165 17.92 -2.29 10.42
N GLY A 166 17.23 -1.18 10.66
CA GLY A 166 17.78 -0.01 11.36
C GLY A 166 18.03 -0.23 12.85
N VAL A 167 17.17 -1.03 13.52
CA VAL A 167 17.22 -1.20 14.98
C VAL A 167 17.75 -2.55 15.47
N LYS A 168 17.82 -3.58 14.60
CA LYS A 168 18.07 -4.97 15.05
C LYS A 168 19.43 -5.23 15.71
N SER A 169 20.45 -4.41 15.44
CA SER A 169 21.85 -4.71 15.79
C SER A 169 22.39 -3.89 16.96
N LYS A 170 21.70 -2.83 17.39
CA LYS A 170 22.08 -1.96 18.49
C LYS A 170 20.85 -1.29 19.07
N GLU A 171 20.95 -0.87 20.33
CA GLU A 171 20.00 0.07 20.89
C GLU A 171 20.04 1.40 20.12
N LYS A 172 18.88 1.98 19.85
CA LYS A 172 18.72 3.19 19.08
C LYS A 172 17.67 4.11 19.70
N PHE A 173 17.82 5.41 19.46
CA PHE A 173 16.75 6.38 19.66
C PHE A 173 15.99 6.58 18.36
N ILE A 174 14.70 6.76 18.47
CA ILE A 174 13.77 6.88 17.36
C ILE A 174 12.96 8.16 17.53
N LEU A 175 13.00 9.05 16.53
CA LEU A 175 11.99 10.08 16.36
C LEU A 175 10.84 9.44 15.57
N ASP A 176 9.70 9.25 16.23
CA ASP A 176 8.43 8.84 15.62
C ASP A 176 7.59 10.09 15.41
N ALA A 177 7.25 10.40 14.15
CA ALA A 177 6.65 11.67 13.79
C ALA A 177 5.61 11.56 12.67
N ASP A 178 4.60 12.41 12.75
CA ASP A 178 3.50 12.58 11.79
C ASP A 178 3.44 14.06 11.36
N ILE A 179 3.15 14.32 10.07
CA ILE A 179 3.01 15.68 9.53
C ILE A 179 1.56 16.14 9.70
N ALA A 180 1.37 17.27 10.36
CA ALA A 180 0.03 17.82 10.60
C ALA A 180 -0.65 18.21 9.29
N LYS A 181 -1.85 17.62 9.03
CA LYS A 181 -2.69 17.96 7.86
C LYS A 181 -1.91 18.07 6.54
N CYS A 182 -0.95 17.14 6.30
CA CYS A 182 -0.01 17.20 5.18
C CYS A 182 -0.70 17.51 3.85
N PHE A 183 -1.77 16.78 3.51
CA PHE A 183 -2.50 17.00 2.27
C PHE A 183 -3.21 18.36 2.17
N ASP A 184 -3.57 18.96 3.31
CA ASP A 184 -4.40 20.16 3.36
C ASP A 184 -3.57 21.45 3.39
N LYS A 185 -2.24 21.37 3.70
CA LYS A 185 -1.39 22.53 3.94
C LYS A 185 -0.18 22.69 2.98
N ILE A 186 0.04 21.75 2.04
CA ILE A 186 1.17 21.86 1.10
C ILE A 186 1.07 23.16 0.30
N ASN A 187 2.14 23.98 0.36
CA ASN A 187 2.23 25.21 -0.41
C ASN A 187 2.25 24.92 -1.91
N HIS A 188 1.26 25.45 -2.66
CA HIS A 188 1.10 25.20 -4.09
C HIS A 188 2.27 25.71 -4.93
N TYR A 189 2.82 26.88 -4.60
CA TYR A 189 3.94 27.46 -5.34
C TYR A 189 5.19 26.58 -5.22
N VAL A 190 5.54 26.20 -3.99
CA VAL A 190 6.71 25.34 -3.72
C VAL A 190 6.55 23.98 -4.39
N LEU A 191 5.35 23.37 -4.31
CA LEU A 191 5.05 22.10 -4.98
C LEU A 191 5.22 22.21 -6.50
N LEU A 192 4.65 23.23 -7.14
CA LEU A 192 4.72 23.41 -8.60
C LEU A 192 6.15 23.71 -9.06
N LYS A 193 6.91 24.52 -8.30
CA LYS A 193 8.33 24.77 -8.55
C LYS A 193 9.14 23.48 -8.48
N LYS A 194 8.90 22.65 -7.47
CA LYS A 194 9.60 21.37 -7.28
C LYS A 194 9.22 20.35 -8.37
N LEU A 195 7.95 20.31 -8.78
CA LEU A 195 7.47 19.46 -9.85
C LEU A 195 8.15 19.76 -11.19
N ASN A 196 8.45 21.03 -11.47
CA ASN A 196 9.21 21.52 -12.61
C ASN A 196 8.82 20.84 -13.95
N THR A 197 7.52 20.87 -14.28
CA THR A 197 6.99 20.24 -15.50
C THR A 197 6.69 21.29 -16.59
N PHE A 198 6.32 20.83 -17.79
CA PHE A 198 6.04 21.75 -18.91
C PHE A 198 4.78 22.62 -18.65
N PRO A 199 4.71 23.84 -19.23
CA PRO A 199 3.75 24.88 -18.82
C PRO A 199 2.28 24.46 -18.86
N SER A 200 1.82 23.74 -19.89
CA SER A 200 0.42 23.32 -20.00
C SER A 200 0.04 22.32 -18.90
N LEU A 201 0.95 21.40 -18.53
CA LEU A 201 0.73 20.44 -17.45
C LEU A 201 0.77 21.12 -16.08
N SER A 202 1.72 22.07 -15.89
CA SER A 202 1.79 22.86 -14.66
C SER A 202 0.49 23.65 -14.43
N ARG A 203 -0.08 24.29 -15.49
CA ARG A 203 -1.38 24.98 -15.42
C ARG A 203 -2.52 24.03 -15.06
N GLN A 204 -2.54 22.81 -15.63
CA GLN A 204 -3.57 21.82 -15.31
C GLN A 204 -3.49 21.37 -13.85
N ILE A 205 -2.30 21.11 -13.33
CA ILE A 205 -2.11 20.72 -11.93
C ILE A 205 -2.50 21.89 -11.01
N LYS A 206 -2.09 23.11 -11.34
CA LYS A 206 -2.50 24.32 -10.60
C LYS A 206 -4.03 24.49 -10.58
N ALA A 207 -4.73 24.18 -11.69
CA ALA A 207 -6.18 24.21 -11.75
C ALA A 207 -6.82 23.21 -10.78
N TRP A 208 -6.30 21.98 -10.67
CA TRP A 208 -6.78 21.01 -9.68
C TRP A 208 -6.52 21.44 -8.25
N LEU A 209 -5.34 21.99 -7.96
CA LEU A 209 -4.99 22.47 -6.62
C LEU A 209 -5.89 23.63 -6.18
N LYS A 210 -6.30 24.49 -7.10
CA LYS A 210 -7.15 25.67 -6.86
C LYS A 210 -8.64 25.46 -7.18
N SER A 211 -9.06 24.22 -7.43
CA SER A 211 -10.44 23.93 -7.91
C SER A 211 -11.53 24.26 -6.90
N GLY A 212 -11.21 24.44 -5.63
CA GLY A 212 -12.17 24.62 -4.56
C GLY A 212 -12.88 23.31 -4.16
N VAL A 213 -13.63 23.40 -3.08
CA VAL A 213 -14.40 22.28 -2.50
C VAL A 213 -15.83 22.72 -2.29
N MET A 214 -16.78 21.98 -2.85
CA MET A 214 -18.21 22.15 -2.58
C MET A 214 -18.60 21.34 -1.34
N ASP A 215 -19.07 22.02 -0.31
CA ASP A 215 -19.66 21.41 0.88
C ASP A 215 -21.15 21.79 0.96
N GLY A 216 -22.02 20.84 0.67
CA GLY A 216 -23.43 21.14 0.40
C GLY A 216 -23.59 22.01 -0.86
N LYS A 217 -24.07 23.24 -0.69
CA LYS A 217 -24.27 24.21 -1.78
C LYS A 217 -23.20 25.32 -1.80
N GLU A 218 -22.28 25.34 -0.83
CA GLU A 218 -21.28 26.38 -0.68
C GLU A 218 -19.93 25.97 -1.30
N LEU A 219 -19.28 26.91 -1.96
CA LEU A 219 -17.95 26.74 -2.55
C LEU A 219 -16.89 27.34 -1.63
N PHE A 220 -16.00 26.50 -1.13
CA PHE A 220 -14.82 26.89 -0.34
C PHE A 220 -13.59 26.92 -1.25
N PRO A 221 -12.91 28.06 -1.39
CA PRO A 221 -11.67 28.15 -2.17
C PRO A 221 -10.55 27.34 -1.49
N THR A 222 -9.66 26.75 -2.32
CA THR A 222 -8.44 26.07 -1.85
C THR A 222 -7.21 26.92 -2.22
N GLN A 223 -6.54 27.47 -1.21
CA GLN A 223 -5.32 28.28 -1.39
C GLN A 223 -4.07 27.47 -1.15
N GLU A 224 -4.16 26.40 -0.39
CA GLU A 224 -3.08 25.46 -0.05
C GLU A 224 -3.59 24.02 -0.08
N GLY A 225 -2.68 23.06 -0.05
CA GLY A 225 -2.99 21.64 0.03
C GLY A 225 -3.35 21.00 -1.31
N THR A 226 -3.58 19.68 -1.23
CA THR A 226 -4.06 18.86 -2.34
C THR A 226 -5.36 18.17 -1.93
N PRO A 227 -6.41 18.13 -2.77
CA PRO A 227 -7.68 17.50 -2.39
C PRO A 227 -7.47 16.05 -1.93
N GLN A 228 -7.82 15.72 -0.68
CA GLN A 228 -7.82 14.33 -0.21
C GLN A 228 -8.91 13.56 -0.96
N GLY A 229 -8.52 12.61 -1.82
CA GLY A 229 -9.42 11.87 -2.71
C GLY A 229 -9.14 12.06 -4.21
N GLY A 230 -8.30 13.01 -4.58
CA GLY A 230 -7.77 13.13 -5.94
C GLY A 230 -6.83 11.97 -6.28
N VAL A 231 -6.91 11.48 -7.52
CA VAL A 231 -6.10 10.33 -7.98
C VAL A 231 -4.60 10.67 -8.03
N ILE A 232 -4.25 11.93 -8.28
CA ILE A 232 -2.87 12.40 -8.38
C ILE A 232 -2.31 12.88 -7.03
N SER A 233 -3.16 13.23 -6.06
CA SER A 233 -2.75 13.84 -4.79
C SER A 233 -1.69 13.03 -4.01
N PRO A 234 -1.74 11.69 -3.95
CA PRO A 234 -0.68 10.91 -3.30
C PRO A 234 0.70 11.06 -3.96
N LEU A 235 0.75 11.16 -5.30
CA LEU A 235 2.00 11.41 -6.01
C LEU A 235 2.52 12.83 -5.70
N LEU A 236 1.67 13.83 -5.73
CA LEU A 236 2.03 15.22 -5.44
C LEU A 236 2.53 15.40 -4.01
N ALA A 237 1.92 14.72 -3.04
CA ALA A 237 2.41 14.71 -1.66
C ALA A 237 3.82 14.08 -1.56
N ASN A 238 4.07 12.97 -2.25
CA ASN A 238 5.41 12.38 -2.32
C ASN A 238 6.42 13.30 -2.99
N VAL A 239 6.03 14.03 -4.04
CA VAL A 239 6.87 15.06 -4.68
C VAL A 239 7.21 16.18 -3.70
N ALA A 240 6.22 16.69 -2.96
CA ALA A 240 6.44 17.73 -1.96
C ALA A 240 7.44 17.27 -0.89
N LEU A 241 7.28 16.07 -0.36
CA LEU A 241 8.10 15.51 0.72
C LEU A 241 9.42 14.84 0.25
N HIS A 242 9.67 14.75 -1.06
CA HIS A 242 10.95 14.28 -1.59
C HIS A 242 12.09 15.21 -1.15
N GLY A 243 13.22 14.66 -0.76
CA GLY A 243 14.38 15.39 -0.23
C GLY A 243 14.50 15.33 1.30
N LEU A 244 13.47 14.87 2.02
CA LEU A 244 13.48 14.75 3.46
C LEU A 244 14.51 13.72 3.97
N GLU A 245 14.58 12.53 3.33
CA GLU A 245 15.60 11.53 3.63
C GLU A 245 16.99 12.05 3.28
N THR A 246 17.12 12.70 2.13
CA THR A 246 18.39 13.30 1.66
C THR A 246 18.91 14.37 2.62
N LEU A 247 18.03 15.21 3.17
CA LEU A 247 18.38 16.23 4.17
C LEU A 247 19.06 15.57 5.38
N ILE A 248 18.46 14.55 5.94
CA ILE A 248 18.94 13.86 7.14
C ILE A 248 20.22 13.06 6.86
N THR A 249 20.24 12.30 5.76
CA THR A 249 21.40 11.48 5.41
C THR A 249 22.62 12.31 5.04
N ASN A 250 22.45 13.47 4.41
CA ASN A 250 23.55 14.37 4.09
C ASN A 250 24.12 15.06 5.33
N LYS A 251 23.29 15.47 6.27
CA LYS A 251 23.73 16.10 7.52
C LYS A 251 24.44 15.10 8.45
N PHE A 252 23.90 13.89 8.56
CA PHE A 252 24.40 12.88 9.48
C PHE A 252 24.96 11.66 8.71
N LYS A 253 25.94 11.91 7.85
CA LYS A 253 26.67 10.87 7.12
C LYS A 253 27.44 9.96 8.07
N ARG A 254 27.70 8.75 7.65
CA ARG A 254 28.60 7.83 8.36
C ARG A 254 30.01 8.42 8.40
N LEU A 255 30.61 8.41 9.59
CA LEU A 255 32.01 8.72 9.81
C LEU A 255 32.72 7.44 10.23
N SER A 256 33.69 6.98 9.46
CA SER A 256 34.42 5.72 9.69
C SER A 256 35.77 5.91 10.35
N THR A 257 36.31 7.13 10.33
CA THR A 257 37.66 7.47 10.85
C THR A 257 37.57 8.63 11.86
N GLY A 258 38.51 8.70 12.80
CA GLY A 258 38.62 9.76 13.79
C GLY A 258 37.89 9.45 15.11
N GLN A 259 37.97 10.41 16.06
CA GLN A 259 37.35 10.30 17.40
C GLN A 259 35.82 10.26 17.39
N ASN A 260 35.17 10.76 16.33
CA ASN A 260 33.72 10.87 16.19
C ASN A 260 33.13 9.81 15.23
N LYS A 261 33.54 8.55 15.39
CA LYS A 261 32.91 7.44 14.63
C LYS A 261 31.42 7.41 14.90
N ARG A 262 30.61 7.52 13.84
CA ARG A 262 29.14 7.42 13.94
C ARG A 262 28.54 6.67 12.76
N THR A 263 27.44 5.98 12.99
CA THR A 263 26.59 5.44 11.90
C THR A 263 25.81 6.57 11.24
N ALA A 264 25.34 6.37 10.02
CA ALA A 264 24.44 7.32 9.37
C ALA A 264 23.06 7.30 10.05
N ALA A 265 22.40 8.44 10.16
CA ALA A 265 21.01 8.48 10.52
C ALA A 265 20.15 7.87 9.40
N ILE A 266 19.13 7.11 9.79
CA ILE A 266 18.23 6.41 8.86
C ILE A 266 16.86 7.07 8.98
N LEU A 267 16.33 7.57 7.86
CA LEU A 267 14.94 8.04 7.77
C LEU A 267 14.13 7.02 6.98
N VAL A 268 13.00 6.57 7.53
CA VAL A 268 12.03 5.69 6.86
C VAL A 268 10.69 6.40 6.82
N ARG A 269 10.14 6.63 5.62
CA ARG A 269 8.91 7.38 5.41
C ARG A 269 7.84 6.54 4.71
N TYR A 270 6.63 6.63 5.23
CA TYR A 270 5.43 6.09 4.57
C TYR A 270 4.37 7.19 4.47
N ALA A 271 4.28 7.84 3.32
CA ALA A 271 3.45 9.04 3.11
C ALA A 271 3.86 10.19 4.05
N ASP A 272 2.97 10.58 4.95
CA ASP A 272 3.14 11.60 5.99
C ASP A 272 3.69 11.06 7.31
N ASP A 273 3.59 9.76 7.57
CA ASP A 273 4.21 9.10 8.73
C ASP A 273 5.70 8.79 8.46
N PHE A 274 6.59 9.09 9.40
CA PHE A 274 8.01 8.74 9.26
C PHE A 274 8.71 8.53 10.60
N VAL A 275 9.82 7.79 10.54
CA VAL A 275 10.72 7.62 11.68
C VAL A 275 12.15 7.98 11.29
N VAL A 276 12.89 8.60 12.24
CA VAL A 276 14.35 8.80 12.16
C VAL A 276 15.01 7.96 13.24
N ILE A 277 16.04 7.20 12.87
CA ILE A 277 16.68 6.21 13.74
C ILE A 277 18.17 6.53 13.84
N HIS A 278 18.67 6.67 15.06
CA HIS A 278 20.10 6.85 15.33
C HIS A 278 20.52 6.36 16.74
N GLU A 279 21.80 6.05 16.94
CA GLU A 279 22.34 5.60 18.23
C GLU A 279 22.53 6.75 19.25
N HIS A 280 22.64 7.99 18.83
CA HIS A 280 22.81 9.16 19.69
C HIS A 280 21.54 10.02 19.73
N LEU A 281 21.08 10.32 20.97
CA LEU A 281 19.90 11.16 21.19
C LEU A 281 20.07 12.55 20.59
N SER A 282 21.25 13.16 20.72
CA SER A 282 21.54 14.49 20.18
C SER A 282 21.34 14.59 18.67
N VAL A 283 21.63 13.51 17.92
CA VAL A 283 21.37 13.45 16.47
C VAL A 283 19.87 13.42 16.18
N ILE A 284 19.10 12.74 17.01
CA ILE A 284 17.63 12.67 16.87
C ILE A 284 17.00 14.04 17.16
N GLU A 285 17.44 14.74 18.20
CA GLU A 285 16.97 16.09 18.54
C GLU A 285 17.30 17.10 17.44
N GLN A 286 18.54 17.11 16.95
CA GLN A 286 18.94 17.94 15.80
C GLN A 286 18.15 17.57 14.54
N SER A 287 17.85 16.29 14.30
CA SER A 287 17.02 15.86 13.19
C SER A 287 15.61 16.42 13.29
N LYS A 288 15.00 16.41 14.48
CA LYS A 288 13.67 17.02 14.72
C LYS A 288 13.67 18.51 14.35
N GLN A 289 14.67 19.26 14.78
CA GLN A 289 14.80 20.70 14.48
C GLN A 289 14.96 20.95 12.97
N LEU A 290 15.86 20.21 12.31
CA LEU A 290 16.10 20.33 10.86
C LEU A 290 14.85 19.99 10.04
N ILE A 291 14.13 18.95 10.44
CA ILE A 291 12.89 18.54 9.76
C ILE A 291 11.82 19.63 9.95
N SER A 292 11.66 20.17 11.15
CA SER A 292 10.70 21.25 11.39
C SER A 292 10.99 22.49 10.53
N GLN A 293 12.25 22.92 10.43
CA GLN A 293 12.66 24.03 9.56
C GLN A 293 12.42 23.72 8.08
N TRP A 294 12.71 22.50 7.65
CA TRP A 294 12.51 22.09 6.26
C TRP A 294 11.03 22.03 5.89
N LEU A 295 10.18 21.50 6.79
CA LEU A 295 8.73 21.43 6.59
C LEU A 295 8.09 22.82 6.54
N SER A 296 8.56 23.78 7.33
CA SER A 296 8.03 25.16 7.32
C SER A 296 8.18 25.83 5.96
N ASN A 297 9.25 25.52 5.20
CA ASN A 297 9.41 26.00 3.81
C ASN A 297 8.36 25.44 2.84
N LEU A 298 7.70 24.33 3.21
CA LEU A 298 6.62 23.71 2.44
C LEU A 298 5.23 24.14 2.94
N GLY A 299 5.14 24.99 3.96
CA GLY A 299 3.90 25.32 4.64
C GLY A 299 3.40 24.23 5.58
N LEU A 300 4.28 23.29 5.96
CA LEU A 300 3.97 22.13 6.78
C LEU A 300 4.59 22.21 8.17
N GLU A 301 4.02 21.48 9.11
CA GLU A 301 4.48 21.40 10.49
C GLU A 301 4.39 19.96 11.02
N LEU A 302 5.22 19.63 12.00
CA LEU A 302 5.09 18.36 12.74
C LEU A 302 3.84 18.38 13.61
N LYS A 303 3.19 17.24 13.74
CA LYS A 303 2.07 17.08 14.66
C LYS A 303 2.58 16.79 16.07
N GLU A 304 2.68 17.82 16.91
CA GLU A 304 3.26 17.71 18.26
C GLU A 304 2.67 16.58 19.10
N SER A 305 1.34 16.36 19.06
CA SER A 305 0.65 15.30 19.82
C SER A 305 1.04 13.87 19.40
N LYS A 306 1.70 13.70 18.25
CA LYS A 306 2.15 12.43 17.72
C LYS A 306 3.67 12.36 17.49
N THR A 307 4.39 13.43 17.75
CA THR A 307 5.85 13.46 17.61
C THR A 307 6.50 13.10 18.91
N LYS A 308 7.19 11.95 18.95
CA LYS A 308 7.82 11.41 20.16
C LYS A 308 9.24 10.97 19.87
N ILE A 309 10.12 11.14 20.87
CA ILE A 309 11.45 10.53 20.86
C ILE A 309 11.42 9.37 21.87
N VAL A 310 11.71 8.17 21.39
CA VAL A 310 11.65 6.95 22.19
C VAL A 310 12.91 6.10 22.00
N SER A 311 13.22 5.23 22.99
CA SER A 311 14.26 4.20 22.84
C SER A 311 13.67 2.94 22.19
N SER A 312 14.47 2.23 21.42
CA SER A 312 14.12 0.91 20.88
C SER A 312 13.83 -0.13 21.95
N LYS A 313 14.35 0.03 23.19
CA LYS A 313 14.01 -0.80 24.35
C LYS A 313 12.60 -0.53 24.88
N THR A 314 12.19 0.74 24.92
CA THR A 314 10.82 1.09 25.30
C THR A 314 9.83 0.60 24.24
N GLY A 315 10.24 0.65 22.97
CA GLY A 315 9.44 0.30 21.80
C GLY A 315 8.53 1.44 21.32
N PHE A 316 8.02 1.29 20.12
CA PHE A 316 7.12 2.25 19.47
C PHE A 316 6.23 1.55 18.46
N ASP A 317 5.12 2.21 18.13
CA ASP A 317 4.16 1.75 17.13
C ASP A 317 4.35 2.51 15.83
N PHE A 318 4.56 1.80 14.74
CA PHE A 318 4.66 2.39 13.40
C PHE A 318 3.82 1.58 12.40
N LEU A 319 2.92 2.25 11.67
CA LEU A 319 2.05 1.66 10.64
C LEU A 319 1.24 0.44 11.11
N GLY A 320 0.84 0.42 12.39
CA GLY A 320 0.07 -0.67 12.98
C GLY A 320 0.92 -1.85 13.49
N PHE A 321 2.24 -1.70 13.54
CA PHE A 321 3.18 -2.67 14.11
C PHE A 321 3.86 -2.08 15.33
N ASN A 322 4.03 -2.88 16.38
CA ASN A 322 4.85 -2.57 17.54
C ASN A 322 6.27 -3.12 17.32
N ILE A 323 7.27 -2.26 17.45
CA ILE A 323 8.69 -2.61 17.26
C ILE A 323 9.40 -2.36 18.58
N LYS A 324 9.97 -3.42 19.19
CA LYS A 324 10.59 -3.34 20.51
C LYS A 324 11.76 -4.31 20.65
N GLN A 325 12.77 -3.89 21.42
CA GLN A 325 13.87 -4.73 21.87
C GLN A 325 13.55 -5.29 23.26
N TYR A 326 13.59 -6.59 23.37
CA TYR A 326 13.33 -7.33 24.62
C TYR A 326 14.65 -7.86 25.14
N SER A 327 15.00 -7.52 26.38
CA SER A 327 16.14 -8.12 27.08
C SER A 327 15.91 -9.62 27.24
N VAL A 328 16.89 -10.41 26.92
CA VAL A 328 16.84 -11.88 27.00
C VAL A 328 18.18 -12.42 27.49
N SER A 329 18.18 -13.65 28.04
CA SER A 329 19.40 -14.34 28.38
C SER A 329 20.27 -14.64 27.16
N ASP A 330 21.55 -14.87 27.38
CA ASP A 330 22.55 -15.07 26.32
C ASP A 330 22.18 -16.18 25.32
N ASN A 331 21.61 -17.28 25.81
CA ASN A 331 21.14 -18.40 24.97
C ASN A 331 20.00 -18.03 24.02
N HIS A 332 19.23 -17.01 24.35
CA HIS A 332 18.11 -16.53 23.54
C HIS A 332 18.43 -15.23 22.80
N SER A 333 19.62 -14.68 23.03
CA SER A 333 20.01 -13.38 22.44
C SER A 333 20.26 -13.45 20.94
N SER A 334 19.99 -12.33 20.27
CA SER A 334 20.48 -12.11 18.91
C SER A 334 22.00 -11.89 18.93
N ARG A 335 22.65 -12.21 17.79
CA ARG A 335 24.08 -11.93 17.59
C ARG A 335 24.25 -10.88 16.51
N ASN A 336 25.29 -10.08 16.61
CA ASN A 336 25.68 -9.14 15.55
C ASN A 336 26.42 -9.88 14.41
N THR A 337 26.82 -9.15 13.38
CA THR A 337 27.53 -9.70 12.22
C THR A 337 28.93 -10.26 12.56
N LYS A 338 29.48 -9.94 13.73
CA LYS A 338 30.75 -10.44 14.25
C LYS A 338 30.57 -11.65 15.18
N GLY A 339 29.33 -12.10 15.41
CA GLY A 339 29.01 -13.19 16.31
C GLY A 339 28.87 -12.80 17.81
N GLU A 340 29.04 -11.52 18.16
CA GLU A 340 28.93 -11.04 19.54
C GLU A 340 27.45 -11.03 19.98
N ILE A 341 27.24 -11.45 21.25
CA ILE A 341 25.91 -11.50 21.89
C ILE A 341 25.43 -10.07 22.16
N LEU A 342 24.18 -9.78 21.79
CA LEU A 342 23.58 -8.44 21.94
C LEU A 342 22.87 -8.22 23.29
N GLY A 343 22.52 -9.29 24.03
CA GLY A 343 21.72 -9.23 25.26
C GLY A 343 20.23 -8.94 25.03
N PHE A 344 19.78 -8.84 23.76
CA PHE A 344 18.38 -8.58 23.42
C PHE A 344 17.95 -9.24 22.10
N LYS A 345 16.62 -9.33 21.91
CA LYS A 345 15.97 -9.65 20.65
C LYS A 345 15.08 -8.50 20.21
N THR A 346 15.19 -8.10 18.97
CA THR A 346 14.25 -7.16 18.35
C THR A 346 13.06 -7.93 17.79
N LEU A 347 11.87 -7.70 18.31
CA LEU A 347 10.63 -8.30 17.83
C LEU A 347 9.73 -7.23 17.22
N ILE A 348 9.04 -7.62 16.15
CA ILE A 348 7.94 -6.85 15.56
C ILE A 348 6.68 -7.69 15.77
N LYS A 349 5.66 -7.06 16.34
CA LYS A 349 4.35 -7.66 16.62
C LYS A 349 3.25 -6.76 16.05
N PRO A 350 2.00 -7.23 15.87
CA PRO A 350 0.87 -6.34 15.69
C PRO A 350 0.77 -5.34 16.85
N SER A 351 0.42 -4.07 16.61
CA SER A 351 0.20 -3.10 17.69
C SER A 351 -1.10 -3.41 18.44
N ASP A 352 -1.16 -3.03 19.73
CA ASP A 352 -2.34 -3.24 20.58
C ASP A 352 -3.59 -2.57 20.00
N GLU A 353 -3.43 -1.38 19.41
CA GLU A 353 -4.53 -0.69 18.73
C GLU A 353 -5.05 -1.50 17.53
N SER A 354 -4.17 -2.14 16.77
CA SER A 354 -4.56 -2.99 15.63
C SER A 354 -5.25 -4.27 16.07
N ILE A 355 -4.79 -4.88 17.17
CA ILE A 355 -5.42 -6.06 17.78
C ILE A 355 -6.82 -5.71 18.29
N LYS A 356 -6.95 -4.64 19.05
CA LYS A 356 -8.22 -4.14 19.56
C LYS A 356 -9.21 -3.89 18.42
N ARG A 357 -8.77 -3.20 17.36
CA ARG A 357 -9.61 -2.85 16.21
C ARG A 357 -10.15 -4.08 15.47
N VAL A 358 -9.32 -5.10 15.22
CA VAL A 358 -9.81 -6.32 14.56
C VAL A 358 -10.77 -7.09 15.45
N TYR A 359 -10.51 -7.16 16.76
CA TYR A 359 -11.42 -7.82 17.68
C TYR A 359 -12.77 -7.11 17.75
N GLU A 360 -12.79 -5.77 17.82
CA GLU A 360 -14.01 -4.96 17.76
C GLU A 360 -14.79 -5.21 16.46
N GLN A 361 -14.09 -5.24 15.31
CA GLN A 361 -14.73 -5.53 14.03
C GLN A 361 -15.36 -6.94 13.98
N LEU A 362 -14.68 -7.94 14.54
CA LEU A 362 -15.20 -9.31 14.64
C LEU A 362 -16.40 -9.38 15.56
N ARG A 363 -16.31 -8.76 16.76
CA ARG A 363 -17.39 -8.66 17.75
C ARG A 363 -18.64 -8.02 17.14
N ASP A 364 -18.51 -6.86 16.53
CA ASP A 364 -19.61 -6.11 15.92
C ASP A 364 -20.24 -6.88 14.74
N THR A 365 -19.41 -7.64 14.00
CA THR A 365 -19.91 -8.53 12.94
C THR A 365 -20.74 -9.66 13.55
N ILE A 366 -20.27 -10.32 14.61
CA ILE A 366 -21.00 -11.40 15.29
C ILE A 366 -22.33 -10.87 15.87
N ASP A 367 -22.31 -9.71 16.52
CA ASP A 367 -23.51 -9.12 17.11
C ASP A 367 -24.55 -8.74 16.05
N ARG A 368 -24.12 -8.18 14.91
CA ARG A 368 -24.98 -7.86 13.77
C ARG A 368 -25.63 -9.11 13.14
N TYR A 369 -24.92 -10.23 13.16
CA TYR A 369 -25.38 -11.51 12.64
C TYR A 369 -25.99 -12.42 13.74
N GLY A 370 -26.54 -11.83 14.81
CA GLY A 370 -27.09 -12.52 15.97
C GLY A 370 -28.18 -13.55 15.63
N THR A 371 -29.06 -13.24 14.67
CA THR A 371 -30.17 -14.10 14.22
C THR A 371 -29.88 -14.84 12.91
N SER A 372 -28.79 -14.50 12.22
CA SER A 372 -28.49 -15.05 10.90
C SER A 372 -28.04 -16.52 10.95
N PRO A 373 -28.17 -17.29 9.87
CA PRO A 373 -27.61 -18.65 9.77
C PRO A 373 -26.10 -18.66 10.03
N GLN A 374 -25.60 -19.75 10.61
CA GLN A 374 -24.16 -19.94 10.91
C GLN A 374 -23.28 -19.75 9.67
N VAL A 375 -23.71 -20.30 8.52
CA VAL A 375 -22.99 -20.16 7.24
C VAL A 375 -22.80 -18.70 6.84
N ALA A 376 -23.84 -17.88 6.98
CA ALA A 376 -23.78 -16.45 6.67
C ALA A 376 -22.77 -15.71 7.56
N LEU A 377 -22.73 -16.05 8.85
CA LEU A 377 -21.76 -15.52 9.80
C LEU A 377 -20.34 -15.93 9.41
N ILE A 378 -20.07 -17.22 9.15
CA ILE A 378 -18.75 -17.72 8.73
C ILE A 378 -18.26 -17.02 7.46
N LYS A 379 -19.14 -16.88 6.45
CA LYS A 379 -18.82 -16.19 5.20
C LYS A 379 -18.42 -14.71 5.40
N LYS A 380 -18.90 -14.06 6.48
CA LYS A 380 -18.53 -12.68 6.82
C LYS A 380 -17.26 -12.58 7.65
N LEU A 381 -17.04 -13.50 8.58
CA LEU A 381 -15.84 -13.50 9.43
C LEU A 381 -14.58 -13.94 8.68
N ASN A 382 -14.67 -14.96 7.81
CA ASN A 382 -13.51 -15.51 7.12
C ASN A 382 -12.69 -14.46 6.33
N PRO A 383 -13.27 -13.53 5.56
CA PRO A 383 -12.50 -12.49 4.89
C PRO A 383 -11.75 -11.56 5.86
N ILE A 384 -12.34 -11.24 7.02
CA ILE A 384 -11.72 -10.40 8.06
C ILE A 384 -10.52 -11.13 8.65
N ILE A 385 -10.71 -12.38 9.09
CA ILE A 385 -9.67 -13.24 9.67
C ILE A 385 -8.52 -13.40 8.67
N LYS A 386 -8.83 -13.83 7.43
CA LYS A 386 -7.83 -14.05 6.39
C LYS A 386 -7.06 -12.78 6.03
N GLY A 387 -7.76 -11.66 5.90
CA GLY A 387 -7.15 -10.37 5.54
C GLY A 387 -6.15 -9.91 6.61
N TRP A 388 -6.58 -9.91 7.87
CA TRP A 388 -5.75 -9.47 9.00
C TRP A 388 -4.59 -10.44 9.27
N ALA A 389 -4.85 -11.74 9.29
CA ALA A 389 -3.81 -12.75 9.50
C ALA A 389 -2.72 -12.69 8.42
N ASN A 390 -3.11 -12.58 7.14
CA ASN A 390 -2.14 -12.44 6.04
C ASN A 390 -1.30 -11.16 6.14
N TYR A 391 -1.90 -10.05 6.60
CA TYR A 391 -1.18 -8.79 6.77
C TYR A 391 -0.09 -8.90 7.84
N TYR A 392 -0.38 -9.55 8.97
CA TYR A 392 0.56 -9.71 10.07
C TYR A 392 1.38 -11.01 10.02
N SER A 393 1.21 -11.86 9.02
CA SER A 393 2.00 -13.09 8.84
C SER A 393 3.49 -12.84 8.61
N THR A 394 3.88 -11.60 8.30
CA THR A 394 5.28 -11.24 8.06
C THR A 394 6.11 -11.03 9.33
N VAL A 395 5.46 -10.96 10.49
CA VAL A 395 6.06 -10.62 11.79
C VAL A 395 5.73 -11.65 12.88
N CYS A 396 6.19 -11.43 14.12
CA CYS A 396 5.96 -12.33 15.24
C CYS A 396 4.52 -12.22 15.76
N SER A 397 3.59 -12.95 15.18
CA SER A 397 2.15 -12.83 15.46
C SER A 397 1.53 -14.08 16.08
N THR A 398 2.28 -15.15 16.34
CA THR A 398 1.75 -16.45 16.79
C THR A 398 0.96 -16.34 18.10
N ASP A 399 1.52 -15.65 19.11
CA ASP A 399 0.85 -15.47 20.41
C ASP A 399 -0.46 -14.67 20.20
N THR A 400 -0.38 -13.56 19.46
CA THR A 400 -1.55 -12.72 19.12
C THR A 400 -2.63 -13.49 18.37
N TYR A 401 -2.25 -14.42 17.49
CA TYR A 401 -3.20 -15.27 16.77
C TYR A 401 -3.93 -16.22 17.71
N ASN A 402 -3.22 -16.83 18.64
CA ASN A 402 -3.83 -17.70 19.65
C ASN A 402 -4.80 -16.93 20.57
N ASP A 403 -4.41 -15.74 21.00
CA ASP A 403 -5.26 -14.88 21.83
C ASP A 403 -6.53 -14.46 21.09
N LEU A 404 -6.42 -14.04 19.83
CA LEU A 404 -7.57 -13.69 18.99
C LEU A 404 -8.49 -14.88 18.74
N ASP A 405 -7.96 -16.08 18.49
CA ASP A 405 -8.76 -17.29 18.32
C ASP A 405 -9.52 -17.63 19.61
N SER A 406 -8.90 -17.46 20.78
CA SER A 406 -9.53 -17.67 22.09
C SER A 406 -10.66 -16.66 22.35
N LEU A 407 -10.41 -15.37 22.09
CA LEU A 407 -11.43 -14.31 22.23
C LEU A 407 -12.60 -14.55 21.27
N LEU A 408 -12.31 -14.94 20.03
CA LEU A 408 -13.30 -15.24 19.01
C LEU A 408 -14.16 -16.45 19.41
N TYR A 409 -13.52 -17.52 19.91
CA TYR A 409 -14.24 -18.70 20.42
C TYR A 409 -15.21 -18.32 21.53
N ASN A 410 -14.80 -17.55 22.52
CA ASN A 410 -15.64 -17.11 23.64
C ASN A 410 -16.83 -16.27 23.11
N LYS A 411 -16.61 -15.38 22.17
CA LYS A 411 -17.68 -14.56 21.59
C LYS A 411 -18.68 -15.41 20.79
N LEU A 412 -18.22 -16.41 20.04
CA LEU A 412 -19.07 -17.33 19.30
C LEU A 412 -19.87 -18.25 20.24
N GLN A 413 -19.31 -18.67 21.37
CA GLN A 413 -20.03 -19.37 22.42
C GLN A 413 -21.21 -18.54 22.95
N GLN A 414 -20.98 -17.27 23.25
CA GLN A 414 -22.04 -16.35 23.67
C GLN A 414 -23.13 -16.21 22.58
N TRP A 415 -22.73 -16.04 21.32
CA TRP A 415 -23.64 -15.98 20.18
C TRP A 415 -24.51 -17.24 20.08
N ALA A 416 -23.93 -18.42 20.19
CA ALA A 416 -24.63 -19.71 20.09
C ALA A 416 -25.60 -19.93 21.28
N ARG A 417 -25.18 -19.59 22.50
CA ARG A 417 -26.02 -19.70 23.71
C ARG A 417 -27.23 -18.76 23.68
N ARG A 418 -27.06 -17.52 23.25
CA ARG A 418 -28.18 -16.58 23.09
C ARG A 418 -29.28 -17.10 22.16
N ARG A 419 -28.91 -17.89 21.15
CA ARG A 419 -29.86 -18.49 20.20
C ARG A 419 -30.62 -19.68 20.76
N HIS A 420 -30.11 -20.30 21.81
CA HIS A 420 -30.61 -21.53 22.40
C HIS A 420 -30.60 -21.48 23.93
N SER A 421 -31.22 -20.47 24.48
CA SER A 421 -31.23 -20.20 25.94
C SER A 421 -31.77 -21.36 26.78
N LYS A 422 -32.65 -22.18 26.22
CA LYS A 422 -33.26 -23.37 26.89
C LYS A 422 -32.51 -24.68 26.67
N LYS A 423 -31.35 -24.67 25.96
CA LYS A 423 -30.57 -25.88 25.66
C LYS A 423 -29.29 -25.93 26.49
N THR A 424 -28.81 -27.14 26.76
CA THR A 424 -27.55 -27.35 27.49
C THR A 424 -26.34 -26.91 26.67
N ASN A 425 -25.24 -26.58 27.36
CA ASN A 425 -23.98 -26.21 26.69
C ASN A 425 -23.47 -27.32 25.76
N GLY A 426 -23.61 -28.61 26.16
CA GLY A 426 -23.22 -29.74 25.32
C GLY A 426 -24.00 -29.81 24.03
N TRP A 427 -25.33 -29.61 24.08
CA TRP A 427 -26.17 -29.58 22.88
C TRP A 427 -25.76 -28.43 21.94
N VAL A 428 -25.50 -27.23 22.51
CA VAL A 428 -25.07 -26.06 21.72
C VAL A 428 -23.71 -26.33 21.06
N ALA A 429 -22.77 -26.95 21.79
CA ALA A 429 -21.47 -27.30 21.25
C ALA A 429 -21.60 -28.28 20.08
N ILE A 430 -22.35 -29.37 20.22
CA ILE A 430 -22.54 -30.38 19.16
C ILE A 430 -23.22 -29.76 17.92
N LYS A 431 -24.15 -28.82 18.12
CA LYS A 431 -24.85 -28.17 17.01
C LYS A 431 -23.94 -27.28 16.16
N TYR A 432 -23.02 -26.53 16.76
CA TYR A 432 -22.26 -25.48 16.07
C TYR A 432 -20.79 -25.81 15.86
N TRP A 433 -20.24 -26.73 16.65
CA TRP A 433 -18.84 -27.17 16.55
C TRP A 433 -18.79 -28.66 16.21
N HIS A 434 -17.85 -28.98 15.36
CA HIS A 434 -17.62 -30.37 14.96
C HIS A 434 -16.14 -30.70 15.20
N VAL A 435 -15.85 -31.91 15.66
CA VAL A 435 -14.48 -32.37 15.83
C VAL A 435 -13.87 -32.64 14.46
N ASN A 436 -12.74 -32.04 14.19
CA ASN A 436 -11.93 -32.25 13.00
C ASN A 436 -10.46 -32.38 13.44
N GLU A 437 -9.81 -33.49 13.10
CA GLU A 437 -8.44 -33.79 13.51
C GLU A 437 -8.19 -33.57 15.02
N GLY A 438 -9.13 -34.01 15.86
CA GLY A 438 -9.05 -33.86 17.32
C GLY A 438 -9.30 -32.43 17.86
N LYS A 439 -9.68 -31.48 17.01
CA LYS A 439 -9.96 -30.09 17.41
C LYS A 439 -11.38 -29.67 17.06
N TRP A 440 -11.98 -28.85 17.91
CA TRP A 440 -13.30 -28.25 17.68
C TRP A 440 -13.24 -27.15 16.64
N ASP A 441 -13.98 -27.31 15.52
CA ASP A 441 -14.13 -26.33 14.47
C ASP A 441 -15.56 -25.81 14.40
N PHE A 442 -15.73 -24.48 14.43
CA PHE A 442 -17.01 -23.83 14.17
C PHE A 442 -17.32 -23.97 12.68
N ARG A 443 -18.25 -24.89 12.35
CA ARG A 443 -18.49 -25.36 10.99
C ARG A 443 -19.98 -25.57 10.71
N ALA A 444 -20.38 -25.24 9.50
CA ALA A 444 -21.71 -25.53 8.97
C ALA A 444 -21.62 -26.19 7.60
N GLU A 445 -22.73 -26.74 7.14
CA GLU A 445 -22.87 -27.30 5.80
C GLU A 445 -23.86 -26.47 4.97
N GLU A 446 -23.56 -26.28 3.70
CA GLU A 446 -24.38 -25.60 2.71
C GLU A 446 -24.16 -26.30 1.36
N ASP A 447 -25.22 -26.77 0.70
CA ASP A 447 -25.17 -27.47 -0.59
C ASP A 447 -24.10 -28.57 -0.60
N GLU A 448 -24.11 -29.45 0.41
CA GLU A 448 -23.16 -30.56 0.62
C GLU A 448 -21.69 -30.10 0.82
N LYS A 449 -21.43 -28.79 0.85
CA LYS A 449 -20.11 -28.23 1.09
C LYS A 449 -19.94 -27.86 2.57
N ARG A 450 -18.84 -28.31 3.13
CA ARG A 450 -18.43 -27.97 4.50
C ARG A 450 -17.76 -26.62 4.52
N ILE A 451 -18.31 -25.68 5.29
CA ILE A 451 -17.79 -24.32 5.45
C ILE A 451 -17.34 -24.14 6.90
N SER A 452 -16.05 -24.02 7.13
CA SER A 452 -15.46 -23.83 8.46
C SER A 452 -14.99 -22.40 8.65
N LEU A 453 -15.03 -21.93 9.91
CA LEU A 453 -14.42 -20.70 10.32
C LEU A 453 -12.89 -20.85 10.25
N LEU A 454 -12.23 -19.89 9.62
CA LEU A 454 -10.77 -19.82 9.61
C LEU A 454 -10.25 -19.53 11.01
N LYS A 455 -9.07 -20.06 11.32
CA LYS A 455 -8.37 -19.79 12.58
C LYS A 455 -7.11 -18.99 12.28
N PHE A 456 -6.84 -17.98 13.07
CA PHE A 456 -5.65 -17.14 12.92
C PHE A 456 -4.37 -17.97 13.04
N TYR A 457 -4.28 -18.86 14.04
CA TYR A 457 -3.07 -19.65 14.33
C TYR A 457 -2.65 -20.58 13.18
N LYS A 458 -3.55 -20.93 12.26
CA LYS A 458 -3.21 -21.72 11.06
C LYS A 458 -2.40 -20.91 10.04
N THR A 459 -2.28 -19.60 10.21
CA THR A 459 -1.49 -18.74 9.33
C THR A 459 -0.01 -18.82 9.68
N LYS A 460 0.78 -19.42 8.79
CA LYS A 460 2.23 -19.55 8.96
C LYS A 460 2.94 -18.21 8.78
N ILE A 461 4.04 -17.99 9.48
CA ILE A 461 4.92 -16.83 9.28
C ILE A 461 5.56 -16.92 7.91
N ASN A 462 5.43 -15.81 7.15
CA ASN A 462 6.04 -15.63 5.84
C ASN A 462 6.83 -14.32 5.82
N ARG A 463 8.13 -14.38 6.10
CA ARG A 463 8.98 -13.20 6.21
C ARG A 463 8.98 -12.38 4.92
N HIS A 464 8.79 -11.07 5.09
CA HIS A 464 8.78 -10.15 3.97
C HIS A 464 10.21 -9.85 3.48
N ILE A 465 10.39 -9.91 2.17
CA ILE A 465 11.65 -9.48 1.54
C ILE A 465 11.49 -8.03 1.09
N LYS A 466 12.25 -7.13 1.71
CA LYS A 466 12.22 -5.70 1.38
C LYS A 466 12.65 -5.45 -0.07
N VAL A 467 11.99 -4.48 -0.72
CA VAL A 467 12.44 -4.00 -2.03
C VAL A 467 13.89 -3.51 -1.97
N GLN A 468 14.67 -3.85 -3.01
CA GLN A 468 16.09 -3.51 -3.06
C GLN A 468 16.29 -2.04 -3.46
N GLY A 469 16.96 -1.27 -2.61
CA GLY A 469 17.41 0.09 -2.89
C GLY A 469 16.39 1.00 -3.57
N SER A 470 16.80 1.65 -4.63
CA SER A 470 16.00 2.55 -5.46
C SER A 470 15.22 1.86 -6.58
N ARG A 471 15.16 0.52 -6.62
CA ARG A 471 14.44 -0.22 -7.68
C ARG A 471 12.99 0.26 -7.83
N SER A 472 12.52 0.28 -9.07
CA SER A 472 11.16 0.65 -9.44
C SER A 472 10.62 -0.31 -10.50
N PRO A 473 9.29 -0.59 -10.54
CA PRO A 473 8.68 -1.38 -11.62
C PRO A 473 8.95 -0.89 -13.03
N PHE A 474 9.47 0.34 -13.16
CA PHE A 474 9.84 0.95 -14.44
C PHE A 474 11.32 0.78 -14.81
N ASP A 475 12.14 0.14 -13.97
CA ASP A 475 13.60 0.00 -14.19
C ASP A 475 13.96 -0.99 -15.31
N GLY A 476 13.02 -1.84 -15.71
CA GLY A 476 13.18 -2.80 -16.79
C GLY A 476 13.46 -4.23 -16.33
N ASP A 477 13.77 -4.45 -15.06
CA ASP A 477 13.93 -5.80 -14.50
C ASP A 477 12.56 -6.47 -14.26
N TRP A 478 12.01 -6.95 -15.35
CA TRP A 478 10.67 -7.58 -15.32
C TRP A 478 10.65 -8.90 -14.55
N ILE A 479 11.79 -9.59 -14.41
CA ILE A 479 11.89 -10.84 -13.63
C ILE A 479 11.75 -10.54 -12.15
N TYR A 480 12.58 -9.65 -11.64
CA TYR A 480 12.51 -9.22 -10.24
C TYR A 480 11.09 -8.76 -9.88
N TRP A 481 10.49 -7.92 -10.72
CA TRP A 481 9.17 -7.36 -10.44
C TRP A 481 8.05 -8.39 -10.62
N SER A 482 8.15 -9.31 -11.59
CA SER A 482 7.19 -10.40 -11.74
C SER A 482 7.25 -11.35 -10.56
N SER A 483 8.45 -11.74 -10.13
CA SER A 483 8.66 -12.59 -8.94
C SER A 483 8.11 -11.94 -7.68
N ARG A 484 8.25 -10.62 -7.55
CA ARG A 484 7.73 -9.88 -6.40
C ARG A 484 6.22 -9.65 -6.46
N MET A 485 5.69 -9.22 -7.59
CA MET A 485 4.31 -8.75 -7.73
C MET A 485 3.34 -9.82 -8.28
N GLY A 486 3.85 -10.85 -8.96
CA GLY A 486 3.05 -11.85 -9.66
C GLY A 486 2.31 -11.30 -10.89
N ARG A 487 2.80 -10.19 -11.45
CA ARG A 487 2.25 -9.55 -12.65
C ARG A 487 3.30 -8.69 -13.34
N SER A 488 3.28 -8.68 -14.66
CA SER A 488 4.05 -7.76 -15.49
C SER A 488 3.28 -7.50 -16.80
N PRO A 489 3.31 -6.29 -17.38
CA PRO A 489 2.78 -6.03 -18.71
C PRO A 489 3.56 -6.74 -19.82
N GLU A 490 4.82 -7.12 -19.58
CA GLU A 490 5.72 -7.68 -20.59
C GLU A 490 5.54 -9.18 -20.83
N ILE A 491 5.10 -9.93 -19.81
CA ILE A 491 4.93 -11.38 -19.88
C ILE A 491 3.49 -11.85 -19.60
N SER A 492 3.24 -13.16 -19.76
CA SER A 492 1.93 -13.73 -19.49
C SER A 492 1.59 -13.69 -18.00
N LYS A 493 0.30 -13.55 -17.66
CA LYS A 493 -0.14 -13.60 -16.26
C LYS A 493 0.25 -14.92 -15.59
N LYS A 494 0.22 -16.03 -16.36
CA LYS A 494 0.59 -17.36 -15.90
C LYS A 494 2.07 -17.43 -15.51
N VAL A 495 2.97 -16.99 -16.40
CA VAL A 495 4.42 -16.93 -16.15
C VAL A 495 4.75 -16.00 -14.97
N ALA A 496 4.14 -14.80 -14.92
CA ALA A 496 4.37 -13.89 -13.80
C ALA A 496 3.93 -14.47 -12.44
N LYS A 497 2.85 -15.26 -12.43
CA LYS A 497 2.37 -15.94 -11.22
C LYS A 497 3.33 -17.04 -10.79
N LEU A 498 3.78 -17.88 -11.72
CA LEU A 498 4.76 -18.95 -11.46
C LEU A 498 6.10 -18.37 -10.97
N LEU A 499 6.62 -17.31 -11.60
CA LEU A 499 7.81 -16.61 -11.10
C LEU A 499 7.66 -16.14 -9.65
N LYS A 500 6.49 -15.67 -9.25
CA LYS A 500 6.25 -15.27 -7.87
C LYS A 500 6.23 -16.47 -6.93
N GLU A 501 5.53 -17.55 -7.29
CA GLU A 501 5.44 -18.79 -6.50
C GLU A 501 6.80 -19.45 -6.34
N GLN A 502 7.60 -19.47 -7.40
CA GLN A 502 8.95 -20.01 -7.43
C GLN A 502 10.05 -19.03 -6.98
N GLN A 503 9.66 -17.81 -6.54
CA GLN A 503 10.58 -16.76 -6.07
C GLN A 503 11.67 -16.39 -7.09
N GLY A 504 11.36 -16.48 -8.40
CA GLY A 504 12.27 -16.16 -9.50
C GLY A 504 13.24 -17.28 -9.85
N LYS A 505 13.06 -18.49 -9.30
CA LYS A 505 13.92 -19.65 -9.55
C LYS A 505 13.28 -20.63 -10.53
N CYS A 506 14.13 -21.33 -11.27
CA CYS A 506 13.71 -22.47 -12.07
C CYS A 506 13.23 -23.61 -11.15
N GLY A 507 12.09 -24.20 -11.46
CA GLY A 507 11.53 -25.31 -10.69
C GLY A 507 12.37 -26.61 -10.77
N HIS A 508 13.17 -26.76 -11.83
CA HIS A 508 13.99 -27.94 -12.06
C HIS A 508 15.39 -27.82 -11.42
N CYS A 509 16.15 -26.74 -11.75
CA CYS A 509 17.55 -26.63 -11.30
C CYS A 509 17.73 -25.70 -10.09
N GLY A 510 16.71 -24.96 -9.66
CA GLY A 510 16.79 -24.04 -8.54
C GLY A 510 17.55 -22.73 -8.81
N ASN A 511 18.15 -22.55 -9.99
CA ASN A 511 18.85 -21.32 -10.34
C ASN A 511 17.88 -20.15 -10.57
N TYR A 512 18.35 -18.93 -10.31
CA TYR A 512 17.57 -17.74 -10.60
C TYR A 512 17.52 -17.48 -12.11
N PHE A 513 16.34 -17.11 -12.59
CA PHE A 513 16.21 -16.58 -13.94
C PHE A 513 16.82 -15.18 -14.04
N ASP A 514 17.36 -14.88 -15.19
CA ASP A 514 17.83 -13.56 -15.60
C ASP A 514 17.04 -13.05 -16.83
N THR A 515 17.34 -11.84 -17.31
CA THR A 515 16.62 -11.21 -18.42
C THR A 515 16.79 -11.93 -19.75
N ASP A 516 17.84 -12.73 -19.89
CA ASP A 516 18.19 -13.47 -21.09
C ASP A 516 17.71 -14.93 -21.04
N SER A 517 17.18 -15.36 -19.90
CA SER A 517 16.67 -16.73 -19.70
C SER A 517 15.43 -16.99 -20.56
N VAL A 518 15.46 -18.08 -21.31
CA VAL A 518 14.29 -18.62 -21.99
C VAL A 518 13.46 -19.42 -20.98
N MET A 519 12.23 -18.97 -20.74
CA MET A 519 11.33 -19.61 -19.78
C MET A 519 10.21 -20.35 -20.50
N GLU A 520 10.13 -21.62 -20.25
CA GLU A 520 9.03 -22.48 -20.71
C GLU A 520 8.17 -22.96 -19.53
N ILE A 521 6.90 -23.17 -19.79
CA ILE A 521 5.99 -23.74 -18.80
C ILE A 521 6.04 -25.26 -18.94
N HIS A 522 6.57 -25.92 -17.92
CA HIS A 522 6.61 -27.35 -17.80
C HIS A 522 5.43 -27.88 -16.98
N HIS A 523 4.82 -28.98 -17.43
CA HIS A 523 3.77 -29.71 -16.71
C HIS A 523 4.41 -30.84 -15.90
N VAL A 524 4.36 -30.74 -14.56
CA VAL A 524 5.06 -31.68 -13.67
C VAL A 524 4.60 -33.14 -13.85
N ASP A 525 3.31 -33.33 -14.11
CA ASP A 525 2.70 -34.65 -14.38
C ASP A 525 2.80 -35.12 -15.85
N GLY A 526 3.48 -34.35 -16.71
CA GLY A 526 3.57 -34.63 -18.15
C GLY A 526 2.29 -34.42 -18.95
N ASN A 527 1.17 -34.10 -18.29
CA ASN A 527 -0.12 -33.92 -18.95
C ASN A 527 -0.34 -32.44 -19.34
N HIS A 528 -0.12 -32.12 -20.61
CA HIS A 528 -0.29 -30.76 -21.16
C HIS A 528 -1.74 -30.19 -21.06
N LYS A 529 -2.73 -31.05 -20.79
CA LYS A 529 -4.11 -30.61 -20.55
C LYS A 529 -4.37 -30.18 -19.11
N ASN A 530 -3.54 -30.61 -18.16
CA ASN A 530 -3.65 -30.26 -16.74
C ASN A 530 -3.00 -28.88 -16.46
N ASN A 531 -3.78 -27.83 -16.64
CA ASN A 531 -3.32 -26.44 -16.44
C ASN A 531 -3.53 -25.91 -15.00
N LYS A 532 -3.70 -26.79 -14.00
CA LYS A 532 -3.73 -26.39 -12.59
C LYS A 532 -2.37 -25.79 -12.19
N THR A 533 -2.37 -24.71 -11.42
CA THR A 533 -1.11 -23.98 -11.06
C THR A 533 -0.13 -24.90 -10.32
N GLU A 534 -0.63 -25.83 -9.51
CA GLU A 534 0.15 -26.79 -8.74
C GLU A 534 0.93 -27.79 -9.63
N ASN A 535 0.48 -27.99 -10.87
CA ASN A 535 1.09 -28.86 -11.87
C ASN A 535 2.03 -28.11 -12.82
N LEU A 536 2.25 -26.83 -12.64
CA LEU A 536 3.03 -25.99 -13.56
C LEU A 536 4.27 -25.43 -12.88
N GLN A 537 5.39 -25.52 -13.60
CA GLN A 537 6.65 -24.85 -13.20
C GLN A 537 7.33 -24.18 -14.40
N LEU A 538 8.26 -23.27 -14.12
CA LEU A 538 9.13 -22.64 -15.12
C LEU A 538 10.50 -23.27 -15.09
#